data_ae3ff058c105475a04db99f4a45b6b8b
#
_entry.id   ae3ff058c105475a04db99f4a45b6b8b
#
_cell.length_a   1.000
_cell.length_b   1.000
_cell.length_c   1.000
_cell.angle_alpha   90.00
_cell.angle_beta   90.00
_cell.angle_gamma   90.00
#
_symmetry.space_group_name_H-M   'P 1'
#
loop_
_entity.id
_entity.type
_entity.pdbx_description
1 polymer ?
#
loop_
_entity_poly.entity_id
_entity_poly.type
_entity_poly.pdbx_seq_one_letter_code
_entity_poly.pdbx_strand_id
1 'polypeptide(L)'
;MNNFKNNNEEHFKILRKISKKPDSSQRELAKELGFSLGKLNYCLKELQKKGLIKINNFKNNKKKFNYLYILTPLGLSKKTKLTINFLKKKMTEYDELFIEEQTNIKKDKKLSKEIKKIGIGHNSFGSEEIIEENKTRTKPLFKTIAVNIKRRTVIVDDVLSTYKNKPIPSWIELSIIDVCNRSCSFCPKSDPKVAPNTYQRMQMSLINKLTEELKEIDYKGSVVLCGYGEPMLHKEINLICKKLSESAYVEVVTNGDTLTSKQINELYKNNVNKLLVSMYDGKHQIEKFNKLIKKSDVPKDFVILRDRWYDEKSDYGLKLTNRTGTVSIGDQEEIGKYKKCFYPSYQFLIDWNGDIFLCPQDWQRRVTMGNMMQEHTFDIWTNKIITKYRKKLLKGDRSESPCNSCNAEGTILGKNHAKAWSEIYLK
;
A
#
# COMPACT_ATOMS: atom_id res chain seq x y z
N MET A 1 -28.71 26.78 14.75
CA MET A 1 -27.73 25.99 13.94
C MET A 1 -27.98 24.49 13.92
N ASN A 2 -28.83 23.92 14.77
CA ASN A 2 -29.08 22.47 14.83
C ASN A 2 -29.97 21.87 13.70
N ASN A 3 -30.85 22.67 13.10
CA ASN A 3 -31.80 22.16 12.08
C ASN A 3 -31.16 21.84 10.72
N PHE A 4 -30.07 22.47 10.32
CA PHE A 4 -29.37 22.22 9.04
C PHE A 4 -28.53 20.93 9.05
N LYS A 5 -28.00 20.50 10.20
CA LYS A 5 -27.21 19.26 10.32
C LYS A 5 -28.08 18.01 10.21
N ASN A 6 -29.29 18.04 10.75
CA ASN A 6 -30.22 16.91 10.75
C ASN A 6 -30.75 16.58 9.34
N ASN A 7 -31.00 17.59 8.52
CA ASN A 7 -31.56 17.44 7.18
C ASN A 7 -30.62 16.70 6.20
N ASN A 8 -29.30 16.87 6.34
CA ASN A 8 -28.33 16.18 5.48
C ASN A 8 -28.20 14.69 5.78
N GLU A 9 -28.34 14.26 7.02
CA GLU A 9 -28.30 12.87 7.42
C GLU A 9 -29.58 12.11 6.95
N GLU A 10 -30.74 12.77 7.04
CA GLU A 10 -32.02 12.25 6.57
C GLU A 10 -32.01 12.09 5.04
N HIS A 11 -31.56 13.10 4.31
CA HIS A 11 -31.38 13.02 2.86
C HIS A 11 -30.41 11.91 2.47
N PHE A 12 -29.31 11.73 3.20
CA PHE A 12 -28.38 10.65 2.96
C PHE A 12 -29.03 9.27 3.11
N LYS A 13 -29.77 9.05 4.20
CA LYS A 13 -30.48 7.77 4.45
C LYS A 13 -31.47 7.47 3.31
N ILE A 14 -32.24 8.46 2.87
CA ILE A 14 -33.21 8.30 1.78
C ILE A 14 -32.52 7.99 0.45
N LEU A 15 -31.53 8.80 0.05
CA LEU A 15 -30.81 8.59 -1.23
C LEU A 15 -30.11 7.23 -1.29
N ARG A 16 -29.55 6.78 -0.15
CA ARG A 16 -28.92 5.47 -0.02
C ARG A 16 -29.95 4.35 -0.19
N LYS A 17 -31.14 4.49 0.38
CA LYS A 17 -32.19 3.47 0.31
C LYS A 17 -32.77 3.37 -1.08
N ILE A 18 -33.13 4.50 -1.69
CA ILE A 18 -33.60 4.60 -3.08
C ILE A 18 -32.58 3.99 -4.06
N SER A 19 -31.30 4.23 -3.86
CA SER A 19 -30.25 3.65 -4.71
C SER A 19 -30.19 2.13 -4.65
N LYS A 20 -30.63 1.51 -3.55
CA LYS A 20 -30.62 0.06 -3.36
C LYS A 20 -31.92 -0.62 -3.79
N LYS A 21 -33.05 0.06 -3.55
CA LYS A 21 -34.40 -0.43 -3.88
C LYS A 21 -35.23 0.73 -4.46
N PRO A 22 -35.11 1.00 -5.75
CA PRO A 22 -35.75 2.15 -6.39
C PRO A 22 -37.27 2.01 -6.54
N ASP A 23 -37.80 0.80 -6.42
CA ASP A 23 -39.19 0.42 -6.57
C ASP A 23 -39.98 0.30 -5.25
N SER A 24 -39.34 0.67 -4.12
CA SER A 24 -39.96 0.61 -2.80
C SER A 24 -41.13 1.60 -2.67
N SER A 25 -42.21 1.15 -2.03
CA SER A 25 -43.32 2.05 -1.68
C SER A 25 -42.92 3.07 -0.61
N GLN A 26 -43.61 4.22 -0.55
CA GLN A 26 -43.36 5.24 0.47
C GLN A 26 -43.55 4.70 1.90
N ARG A 27 -44.50 3.77 2.09
CA ARG A 27 -44.74 3.15 3.39
C ARG A 27 -43.61 2.24 3.80
N GLU A 28 -43.07 1.45 2.87
CA GLU A 28 -41.89 0.60 3.12
C GLU A 28 -40.63 1.45 3.42
N LEU A 29 -40.38 2.49 2.61
CA LEU A 29 -39.27 3.40 2.83
C LEU A 29 -39.38 4.08 4.21
N ALA A 30 -40.56 4.54 4.60
CA ALA A 30 -40.79 5.17 5.91
C ALA A 30 -40.52 4.18 7.04
N LYS A 31 -41.06 2.96 6.95
CA LYS A 31 -40.86 1.90 7.95
C LYS A 31 -39.40 1.53 8.10
N GLU A 32 -38.70 1.29 6.98
CA GLU A 32 -37.28 0.89 6.98
C GLU A 32 -36.33 1.98 7.46
N LEU A 33 -36.70 3.26 7.30
CA LEU A 33 -35.90 4.42 7.72
C LEU A 33 -36.24 4.92 9.12
N GLY A 34 -37.31 4.39 9.73
CA GLY A 34 -37.81 4.87 11.02
C GLY A 34 -38.43 6.27 10.93
N PHE A 35 -39.01 6.64 9.77
CA PHE A 35 -39.62 7.94 9.55
C PHE A 35 -41.16 7.85 9.60
N SER A 36 -41.79 8.94 10.02
CA SER A 36 -43.22 9.08 9.75
C SER A 36 -43.44 9.29 8.25
N LEU A 37 -44.58 8.85 7.75
CA LEU A 37 -44.93 9.02 6.31
C LEU A 37 -44.91 10.48 5.87
N GLY A 38 -45.36 11.38 6.73
CA GLY A 38 -45.32 12.82 6.48
C GLY A 38 -43.90 13.37 6.35
N LYS A 39 -43.01 12.94 7.24
CA LYS A 39 -41.59 13.32 7.18
C LYS A 39 -40.91 12.81 5.92
N LEU A 40 -41.14 11.55 5.57
CA LEU A 40 -40.58 10.99 4.33
C LEU A 40 -41.09 11.76 3.09
N ASN A 41 -42.38 12.04 3.02
CA ASN A 41 -42.94 12.79 1.91
C ASN A 41 -42.38 14.20 1.78
N TYR A 42 -42.18 14.88 2.88
CA TYR A 42 -41.51 16.17 2.89
C TYR A 42 -40.08 16.07 2.33
N CYS A 43 -39.28 15.14 2.80
CA CYS A 43 -37.92 14.94 2.32
C CYS A 43 -37.86 14.53 0.83
N LEU A 44 -38.77 13.66 0.36
CA LEU A 44 -38.84 13.26 -1.04
C LEU A 44 -39.17 14.45 -1.96
N LYS A 45 -40.14 15.32 -1.57
CA LYS A 45 -40.46 16.55 -2.29
C LYS A 45 -39.27 17.49 -2.34
N GLU A 46 -38.55 17.67 -1.24
CA GLU A 46 -37.33 18.48 -1.16
C GLU A 46 -36.24 17.94 -2.10
N LEU A 47 -35.97 16.63 -2.08
CA LEU A 47 -34.98 15.98 -2.95
C LEU A 47 -35.36 16.09 -4.43
N GLN A 48 -36.64 16.00 -4.75
CA GLN A 48 -37.18 16.20 -6.12
C GLN A 48 -37.03 17.67 -6.55
N LYS A 49 -37.41 18.64 -5.69
CA LYS A 49 -37.26 20.07 -5.96
C LYS A 49 -35.80 20.46 -6.20
N LYS A 50 -34.86 19.83 -5.49
CA LYS A 50 -33.41 20.01 -5.67
C LYS A 50 -32.85 19.26 -6.88
N GLY A 51 -33.69 18.58 -7.67
CA GLY A 51 -33.27 17.83 -8.86
C GLY A 51 -32.41 16.59 -8.54
N LEU A 52 -32.44 16.08 -7.31
CA LEU A 52 -31.61 14.95 -6.87
C LEU A 52 -32.25 13.59 -7.18
N ILE A 53 -33.59 13.56 -7.24
CA ILE A 53 -34.36 12.38 -7.61
C ILE A 53 -35.44 12.74 -8.65
N LYS A 54 -35.79 11.75 -9.49
CA LYS A 54 -37.00 11.77 -10.33
C LYS A 54 -37.97 10.72 -9.80
N ILE A 55 -39.26 11.03 -9.84
CA ILE A 55 -40.32 10.12 -9.42
C ILE A 55 -41.15 9.84 -10.68
N ASN A 56 -41.13 8.58 -11.14
CA ASN A 56 -41.92 8.14 -12.23
C ASN A 56 -43.13 7.33 -11.72
N ASN A 57 -44.34 7.71 -12.16
CA ASN A 57 -45.54 6.93 -11.92
C ASN A 57 -45.61 5.82 -12.93
N PHE A 58 -45.64 4.57 -12.51
CA PHE A 58 -45.91 3.42 -13.39
C PHE A 58 -47.41 3.39 -13.75
N LYS A 59 -47.80 3.97 -14.87
CA LYS A 59 -49.21 3.93 -15.37
C LYS A 59 -49.64 2.54 -15.86
N ASN A 60 -48.74 1.60 -16.09
CA ASN A 60 -49.03 0.33 -16.79
C ASN A 60 -48.76 -0.95 -15.98
N ASN A 61 -48.64 -0.93 -14.67
CA ASN A 61 -48.48 -2.15 -13.89
C ASN A 61 -49.74 -2.50 -13.11
N LYS A 62 -50.19 -3.77 -13.16
CA LYS A 62 -51.40 -4.30 -12.47
C LYS A 62 -51.44 -4.07 -10.95
N LYS A 63 -50.33 -3.62 -10.33
CA LYS A 63 -50.25 -3.13 -8.95
C LYS A 63 -50.14 -1.61 -8.94
N LYS A 64 -51.26 -0.91 -8.86
CA LYS A 64 -51.48 0.56 -9.02
C LYS A 64 -50.78 1.48 -7.98
N PHE A 65 -49.77 1.04 -7.18
CA PHE A 65 -49.27 1.81 -6.04
C PHE A 65 -47.73 1.94 -5.92
N ASN A 66 -46.94 1.53 -6.91
CA ASN A 66 -45.49 1.62 -6.80
C ASN A 66 -44.94 2.82 -7.61
N TYR A 67 -44.20 3.69 -6.93
CA TYR A 67 -43.41 4.76 -7.52
C TYR A 67 -42.01 4.22 -7.82
N LEU A 68 -41.46 4.61 -8.97
CA LEU A 68 -40.06 4.36 -9.26
C LEU A 68 -39.25 5.62 -8.95
N TYR A 69 -38.34 5.52 -8.01
CA TYR A 69 -37.42 6.60 -7.62
C TYR A 69 -36.11 6.46 -8.35
N ILE A 70 -35.76 7.43 -9.17
CA ILE A 70 -34.52 7.41 -9.96
C ILE A 70 -33.61 8.52 -9.44
N LEU A 71 -32.38 8.17 -9.04
CA LEU A 71 -31.33 9.14 -8.75
C LEU A 71 -30.86 9.80 -10.04
N THR A 72 -30.86 11.11 -10.06
CA THR A 72 -30.24 11.87 -11.15
C THR A 72 -28.70 11.82 -11.03
N PRO A 73 -27.92 12.19 -12.06
CA PRO A 73 -26.45 12.34 -11.92
C PRO A 73 -26.06 13.27 -10.76
N LEU A 74 -26.82 14.38 -10.59
CA LEU A 74 -26.65 15.30 -9.46
C LEU A 74 -26.98 14.62 -8.12
N GLY A 75 -28.04 13.79 -8.08
CA GLY A 75 -28.42 12.98 -6.92
C GLY A 75 -27.37 11.95 -6.54
N LEU A 76 -26.75 11.31 -7.53
CA LEU A 76 -25.65 10.36 -7.31
C LEU A 76 -24.42 11.06 -6.72
N SER A 77 -24.00 12.19 -7.30
CA SER A 77 -22.91 13.01 -6.79
C SER A 77 -23.19 13.51 -5.37
N LYS A 78 -24.40 14.01 -5.11
CA LYS A 78 -24.81 14.45 -3.75
C LYS A 78 -24.81 13.30 -2.74
N LYS A 79 -25.32 12.12 -3.14
CA LYS A 79 -25.27 10.89 -2.31
C LYS A 79 -23.84 10.53 -1.94
N THR A 80 -22.92 10.52 -2.89
CA THR A 80 -21.51 10.24 -2.67
C THR A 80 -20.92 11.24 -1.66
N LYS A 81 -21.11 12.55 -1.87
CA LYS A 81 -20.63 13.59 -0.96
C LYS A 81 -21.18 13.44 0.46
N LEU A 82 -22.47 13.09 0.60
CA LEU A 82 -23.09 12.87 1.91
C LEU A 82 -22.60 11.56 2.56
N THR A 83 -22.37 10.50 1.77
CA THR A 83 -21.74 9.26 2.25
C THR A 83 -20.37 9.57 2.85
N ILE A 84 -19.61 10.39 2.15
CA ILE A 84 -18.30 10.84 2.57
C ILE A 84 -18.35 11.55 3.93
N ASN A 85 -19.20 12.52 4.09
CA ASN A 85 -19.34 13.28 5.33
C ASN A 85 -19.83 12.42 6.50
N PHE A 86 -20.74 11.48 6.22
CA PHE A 86 -21.22 10.56 7.24
C PHE A 86 -20.11 9.63 7.75
N LEU A 87 -19.30 9.08 6.85
CA LEU A 87 -18.17 8.22 7.23
C LEU A 87 -17.13 9.01 8.04
N LYS A 88 -16.79 10.23 7.61
CA LYS A 88 -15.89 11.10 8.40
C LYS A 88 -16.39 11.30 9.82
N LYS A 89 -17.69 11.61 9.98
CA LYS A 89 -18.29 11.79 11.30
C LYS A 89 -18.20 10.52 12.14
N LYS A 90 -18.51 9.35 11.55
CA LYS A 90 -18.44 8.05 12.27
C LYS A 90 -17.02 7.66 12.63
N MET A 91 -16.05 7.99 11.80
CA MET A 91 -14.63 7.77 12.14
C MET A 91 -14.19 8.65 13.29
N THR A 92 -14.57 9.95 13.30
CA THR A 92 -14.25 10.83 14.42
C THR A 92 -14.89 10.32 15.73
N GLU A 93 -16.18 9.95 15.71
CA GLU A 93 -16.87 9.37 16.87
C GLU A 93 -16.17 8.07 17.34
N TYR A 94 -15.69 7.23 16.42
CA TYR A 94 -14.95 6.01 16.76
C TYR A 94 -13.59 6.34 17.39
N ASP A 95 -12.87 7.32 16.83
CA ASP A 95 -11.58 7.75 17.35
C ASP A 95 -11.72 8.36 18.76
N GLU A 96 -12.77 9.16 19.01
CA GLU A 96 -13.08 9.73 20.31
C GLU A 96 -13.35 8.61 21.35
N LEU A 97 -14.23 7.65 21.02
CA LEU A 97 -14.52 6.50 21.88
C LEU A 97 -13.28 5.65 22.12
N PHE A 98 -12.44 5.46 21.12
CA PHE A 98 -11.20 4.69 21.26
C PHE A 98 -10.20 5.37 22.20
N ILE A 99 -10.08 6.70 22.13
CA ILE A 99 -9.22 7.49 23.03
C ILE A 99 -9.77 7.44 24.46
N GLU A 100 -11.08 7.57 24.62
CA GLU A 100 -11.76 7.49 25.91
C GLU A 100 -11.53 6.13 26.56
N GLU A 101 -11.69 5.04 25.81
CA GLU A 101 -11.49 3.68 26.28
C GLU A 101 -10.03 3.37 26.62
N GLN A 102 -9.07 3.86 25.82
CA GLN A 102 -7.63 3.76 26.13
C GLN A 102 -7.27 4.45 27.45
N THR A 103 -7.96 5.54 27.77
CA THR A 103 -7.76 6.27 29.03
C THR A 103 -8.31 5.49 30.21
N ASN A 104 -9.44 4.81 30.03
CA ASN A 104 -10.08 3.97 31.05
C ASN A 104 -9.29 2.66 31.28
N ILE A 105 -8.79 2.03 30.23
CA ILE A 105 -7.95 0.81 30.30
C ILE A 105 -6.65 1.04 31.08
N LYS A 106 -6.04 2.22 30.96
CA LYS A 106 -4.84 2.56 31.75
C LYS A 106 -5.10 2.67 33.24
N LYS A 107 -6.34 2.92 33.65
CA LYS A 107 -6.76 3.01 35.07
C LYS A 107 -7.18 1.68 35.69
N ASP A 108 -7.55 0.69 34.87
CA ASP A 108 -8.06 -0.60 35.35
C ASP A 108 -7.29 -1.80 34.79
N LYS A 109 -6.41 -2.39 35.64
CA LYS A 109 -5.61 -3.57 35.31
C LYS A 109 -6.42 -4.83 34.98
N LYS A 110 -7.68 -4.93 35.49
CA LYS A 110 -8.55 -6.08 35.27
C LYS A 110 -9.20 -6.02 33.91
N LEU A 111 -9.67 -4.85 33.50
CA LEU A 111 -10.22 -4.56 32.15
C LEU A 111 -9.17 -4.79 31.05
N SER A 112 -7.91 -4.42 31.31
CA SER A 112 -6.79 -4.67 30.41
C SER A 112 -6.56 -6.17 30.13
N LYS A 113 -6.79 -7.06 31.13
CA LYS A 113 -6.69 -8.51 30.94
C LYS A 113 -7.86 -9.10 30.14
N GLU A 114 -9.06 -8.57 30.30
CA GLU A 114 -10.24 -9.03 29.54
C GLU A 114 -10.17 -8.61 28.08
N ILE A 115 -9.74 -7.38 27.77
CA ILE A 115 -9.55 -6.90 26.41
C ILE A 115 -8.46 -7.69 25.68
N LYS A 116 -7.40 -8.12 26.40
CA LYS A 116 -6.41 -9.07 25.86
C LYS A 116 -7.01 -10.43 25.49
N LYS A 117 -8.02 -10.91 26.21
CA LYS A 117 -8.73 -12.16 25.90
C LYS A 117 -9.64 -12.04 24.69
N ILE A 118 -10.27 -10.89 24.47
CA ILE A 118 -11.21 -10.64 23.36
C ILE A 118 -10.46 -10.34 22.05
N GLY A 119 -9.12 -10.10 22.09
CA GLY A 119 -8.31 -9.83 20.91
C GLY A 119 -8.56 -8.44 20.28
N ILE A 120 -9.29 -7.56 20.96
CA ILE A 120 -9.47 -6.17 20.55
C ILE A 120 -8.24 -5.39 21.00
N GLY A 121 -7.45 -4.91 20.08
CA GLY A 121 -6.31 -4.01 20.35
C GLY A 121 -4.97 -4.69 20.55
N HIS A 122 -4.82 -5.98 20.33
CA HIS A 122 -3.51 -6.64 20.35
C HIS A 122 -3.16 -7.36 19.07
N ASN A 123 -2.29 -6.66 18.35
CA ASN A 123 -0.92 -7.14 18.14
C ASN A 123 -0.73 -8.30 17.21
N SER A 124 -0.56 -7.92 16.04
CA SER A 124 0.50 -8.55 15.28
C SER A 124 1.65 -7.58 14.98
N PHE A 125 1.73 -6.43 15.67
CA PHE A 125 2.68 -5.37 15.29
C PHE A 125 3.32 -4.69 16.48
N GLY A 126 4.49 -5.21 16.88
CA GLY A 126 5.52 -4.46 17.55
C GLY A 126 5.29 -3.98 18.99
N SER A 127 6.34 -4.05 19.74
CA SER A 127 6.51 -3.75 21.16
C SER A 127 6.02 -2.37 21.62
N GLU A 128 5.68 -2.28 22.90
CA GLU A 128 5.26 -1.08 23.64
C GLU A 128 6.23 0.13 23.54
N GLU A 129 7.49 -0.10 23.22
CA GLU A 129 8.52 0.95 23.07
C GLU A 129 8.26 1.96 21.95
N ILE A 130 7.47 1.60 20.91
CA ILE A 130 7.17 2.51 19.78
C ILE A 130 6.10 3.55 20.17
N ILE A 131 5.42 3.38 21.29
CA ILE A 131 4.31 4.25 21.73
C ILE A 131 4.83 5.54 22.39
N GLU A 132 6.03 5.54 22.97
CA GLU A 132 6.55 6.72 23.66
C GLU A 132 7.15 7.78 22.75
N GLU A 133 7.74 7.41 21.62
CA GLU A 133 8.34 8.38 20.69
C GLU A 133 7.34 9.20 19.85
N ASN A 134 6.05 8.77 19.79
CA ASN A 134 5.05 9.37 18.90
C ASN A 134 3.89 10.07 19.63
N LYS A 135 4.12 10.68 20.79
CA LYS A 135 3.07 11.41 21.56
C LYS A 135 2.37 12.57 20.80
N THR A 136 2.83 12.92 19.60
CA THR A 136 2.28 14.04 18.82
C THR A 136 1.54 13.66 17.54
N ARG A 137 1.40 12.35 17.20
CA ARG A 137 0.72 11.92 15.97
C ARG A 137 -0.30 10.81 16.23
N THR A 138 -1.57 11.17 16.16
CA THR A 138 -2.75 10.39 16.57
C THR A 138 -3.36 9.48 15.49
N LYS A 139 -2.61 8.90 14.55
CA LYS A 139 -3.20 8.04 13.51
C LYS A 139 -2.66 6.61 13.56
N PRO A 140 -3.53 5.57 13.60
CA PRO A 140 -3.16 4.13 13.58
C PRO A 140 -2.27 3.73 12.38
N LEU A 141 -2.36 4.47 11.31
CA LEU A 141 -1.67 4.36 10.05
C LEU A 141 -0.14 4.43 10.16
N PHE A 142 0.38 5.19 11.12
CA PHE A 142 1.81 5.36 11.29
C PHE A 142 2.52 4.17 11.93
N LYS A 143 1.79 3.24 12.59
CA LYS A 143 2.40 2.04 13.17
C LYS A 143 3.01 1.12 12.09
N THR A 144 2.28 0.81 11.04
CA THR A 144 2.76 -0.09 9.97
C THR A 144 3.92 0.53 9.19
N ILE A 145 3.88 1.84 8.95
CA ILE A 145 4.99 2.57 8.31
C ILE A 145 6.22 2.54 9.22
N ALA A 146 6.06 2.86 10.51
CA ALA A 146 7.16 2.88 11.47
C ALA A 146 7.83 1.51 11.61
N VAL A 147 7.05 0.43 11.70
CA VAL A 147 7.57 -0.94 11.75
C VAL A 147 8.35 -1.31 10.48
N ASN A 148 7.83 -0.97 9.31
CA ASN A 148 8.52 -1.23 8.05
C ASN A 148 9.81 -0.40 7.93
N ILE A 149 9.80 0.86 8.36
CA ILE A 149 11.00 1.71 8.36
C ILE A 149 12.03 1.13 9.33
N LYS A 150 11.66 0.83 10.59
CA LYS A 150 12.56 0.26 11.59
C LYS A 150 13.22 -1.04 11.10
N ARG A 151 12.43 -1.96 10.54
CA ARG A 151 12.95 -3.20 9.96
C ARG A 151 13.94 -2.97 8.83
N ARG A 152 13.61 -2.06 7.90
CA ARG A 152 14.50 -1.72 6.79
C ARG A 152 15.74 -0.96 7.24
N THR A 153 15.64 -0.14 8.27
CA THR A 153 16.78 0.62 8.82
C THR A 153 17.91 -0.30 9.24
N VAL A 154 17.59 -1.41 9.92
CA VAL A 154 18.59 -2.42 10.33
C VAL A 154 19.36 -2.97 9.13
N ILE A 155 18.71 -3.18 8.00
CA ILE A 155 19.36 -3.72 6.78
C ILE A 155 20.06 -2.61 6.00
N VAL A 156 19.42 -1.44 5.87
CA VAL A 156 19.89 -0.38 4.95
C VAL A 156 20.88 0.57 5.61
N ASP A 157 20.67 0.97 6.86
CA ASP A 157 21.48 1.99 7.52
C ASP A 157 22.47 1.43 8.52
N ASP A 158 22.17 0.26 9.14
CA ASP A 158 23.09 -0.36 10.11
C ASP A 158 24.16 -1.23 9.43
N VAL A 159 23.89 -1.70 8.19
CA VAL A 159 24.82 -2.53 7.41
C VAL A 159 25.35 -1.75 6.21
N LEU A 160 26.52 -1.15 6.35
CA LEU A 160 27.27 -0.55 5.25
C LEU A 160 28.44 -1.46 4.86
N SER A 161 28.29 -2.21 3.78
CA SER A 161 29.35 -3.06 3.22
C SER A 161 29.98 -2.38 2.00
N THR A 162 31.25 -2.72 1.74
CA THR A 162 32.01 -2.16 0.62
C THR A 162 32.67 -3.28 -0.18
N TYR A 163 32.80 -3.07 -1.49
CA TYR A 163 33.59 -3.90 -2.39
C TYR A 163 34.42 -3.00 -3.28
N LYS A 164 35.69 -3.33 -3.51
CA LYS A 164 36.65 -2.48 -4.24
C LYS A 164 36.61 -1.00 -3.79
N ASN A 165 36.56 -0.78 -2.47
CA ASN A 165 36.46 0.54 -1.83
C ASN A 165 35.25 1.39 -2.20
N LYS A 166 34.16 0.78 -2.67
CA LYS A 166 32.90 1.46 -2.97
C LYS A 166 31.75 0.82 -2.18
N PRO A 167 30.80 1.61 -1.67
CA PRO A 167 29.61 1.08 -1.03
C PRO A 167 28.83 0.17 -1.99
N ILE A 168 28.46 -1.02 -1.55
CA ILE A 168 27.55 -1.90 -2.29
C ILE A 168 26.10 -1.59 -1.91
N PRO A 169 25.10 -1.97 -2.74
CA PRO A 169 23.71 -1.79 -2.36
C PRO A 169 23.38 -2.65 -1.13
N SER A 170 22.50 -2.18 -0.29
CA SER A 170 21.97 -2.99 0.83
C SER A 170 20.55 -3.49 0.57
N TRP A 171 19.92 -3.03 -0.53
CA TRP A 171 18.56 -3.38 -0.87
C TRP A 171 18.41 -3.55 -2.38
N ILE A 172 18.07 -4.75 -2.83
CA ILE A 172 17.82 -5.06 -4.24
C ILE A 172 16.36 -5.47 -4.39
N GLU A 173 15.59 -4.70 -5.15
CA GLU A 173 14.25 -5.12 -5.55
C GLU A 173 14.33 -5.97 -6.81
N LEU A 174 13.73 -7.16 -6.78
CA LEU A 174 13.77 -8.13 -7.87
C LEU A 174 12.36 -8.39 -8.38
N SER A 175 12.09 -7.93 -9.60
CA SER A 175 10.83 -8.12 -10.30
C SER A 175 10.92 -9.41 -11.14
N ILE A 176 10.65 -10.56 -10.53
CA ILE A 176 10.81 -11.87 -11.16
C ILE A 176 9.74 -12.20 -12.21
N ILE A 177 8.69 -11.40 -12.28
CA ILE A 177 7.55 -11.58 -13.19
C ILE A 177 6.86 -10.22 -13.41
N ASP A 178 6.35 -9.99 -14.61
CA ASP A 178 5.65 -8.76 -14.94
C ASP A 178 4.13 -8.86 -14.85
N VAL A 179 3.59 -10.04 -14.58
CA VAL A 179 2.14 -10.23 -14.44
C VAL A 179 1.69 -10.06 -12.99
N CYS A 180 0.57 -9.36 -12.82
CA CYS A 180 -0.14 -9.27 -11.55
C CYS A 180 -1.60 -9.65 -11.74
N ASN A 181 -2.17 -10.40 -10.79
CA ASN A 181 -3.59 -10.76 -10.76
C ASN A 181 -4.49 -9.63 -10.23
N ARG A 182 -3.91 -8.47 -9.86
CA ARG A 182 -4.63 -7.28 -9.41
C ARG A 182 -4.37 -6.07 -10.31
N SER A 183 -5.37 -5.17 -10.37
CA SER A 183 -5.30 -3.87 -11.02
C SER A 183 -5.65 -2.79 -9.99
N CYS A 184 -4.75 -2.61 -8.99
CA CYS A 184 -4.98 -1.66 -7.91
C CYS A 184 -4.89 -0.22 -8.42
N SER A 185 -5.89 0.63 -8.10
CA SER A 185 -5.98 2.02 -8.57
C SER A 185 -4.76 2.89 -8.23
N PHE A 186 -4.03 2.57 -7.17
CA PHE A 186 -2.81 3.24 -6.71
C PHE A 186 -1.51 2.61 -7.26
N CYS A 187 -1.62 1.66 -8.15
CA CYS A 187 -0.50 0.98 -8.79
C CYS A 187 -0.51 1.26 -10.29
N PRO A 188 0.63 1.52 -10.94
CA PRO A 188 0.69 1.70 -12.40
C PRO A 188 0.16 0.50 -13.20
N LYS A 189 0.02 -0.68 -12.60
CA LYS A 189 -0.68 -1.85 -13.19
C LYS A 189 -2.16 -1.61 -13.51
N SER A 190 -2.77 -0.55 -12.96
CA SER A 190 -4.11 -0.12 -13.33
C SER A 190 -4.21 0.46 -14.74
N ASP A 191 -3.08 0.91 -15.30
CA ASP A 191 -3.01 1.40 -16.68
C ASP A 191 -2.15 0.44 -17.55
N PRO A 192 -2.79 -0.37 -18.42
CA PRO A 192 -2.06 -1.28 -19.31
C PRO A 192 -1.12 -0.60 -20.30
N LYS A 193 -1.28 0.71 -20.56
CA LYS A 193 -0.36 1.48 -21.41
C LYS A 193 0.96 1.77 -20.70
N VAL A 194 0.93 1.85 -19.36
CA VAL A 194 2.12 2.11 -18.53
C VAL A 194 2.79 0.81 -18.13
N ALA A 195 2.01 -0.17 -17.66
CA ALA A 195 2.53 -1.42 -17.12
C ALA A 195 1.65 -2.62 -17.55
N PRO A 196 1.74 -3.07 -18.83
CA PRO A 196 0.99 -4.21 -19.32
C PRO A 196 1.39 -5.52 -18.61
N ASN A 197 0.50 -6.51 -18.64
CA ASN A 197 0.83 -7.89 -18.30
C ASN A 197 1.32 -8.58 -19.56
N THR A 198 2.63 -8.76 -19.72
CA THR A 198 3.20 -9.43 -20.90
C THR A 198 3.52 -10.91 -20.65
N TYR A 199 3.24 -11.38 -19.43
CA TYR A 199 3.43 -12.78 -18.99
C TYR A 199 4.89 -13.26 -19.06
N GLN A 200 5.82 -12.29 -19.00
CA GLN A 200 7.24 -12.57 -18.96
C GLN A 200 7.70 -12.86 -17.53
N ARG A 201 8.75 -13.67 -17.43
CA ARG A 201 9.30 -14.09 -16.14
C ARG A 201 10.81 -14.27 -16.19
N MET A 202 11.46 -14.05 -15.06
CA MET A 202 12.90 -14.18 -14.91
C MET A 202 13.29 -15.65 -15.00
N GLN A 203 14.31 -15.95 -15.81
CA GLN A 203 14.85 -17.28 -15.97
C GLN A 203 15.83 -17.62 -14.83
N MET A 204 15.92 -18.90 -14.46
CA MET A 204 16.85 -19.37 -13.42
C MET A 204 18.32 -19.05 -13.72
N SER A 205 18.70 -18.89 -14.98
CA SER A 205 20.05 -18.47 -15.37
C SER A 205 20.42 -17.10 -14.81
N LEU A 206 19.47 -16.14 -14.84
CA LEU A 206 19.64 -14.82 -14.22
C LEU A 206 19.74 -14.90 -12.69
N ILE A 207 18.92 -15.74 -12.06
CA ILE A 207 18.95 -15.97 -10.62
C ILE A 207 20.28 -16.57 -10.18
N ASN A 208 20.77 -17.55 -10.92
CA ASN A 208 22.07 -18.16 -10.65
C ASN A 208 23.21 -17.15 -10.77
N LYS A 209 23.24 -16.38 -11.89
CA LYS A 209 24.22 -15.33 -12.09
C LYS A 209 24.20 -14.29 -10.96
N LEU A 210 23.01 -13.78 -10.61
CA LEU A 210 22.88 -12.84 -9.49
C LEU A 210 23.41 -13.41 -8.18
N THR A 211 23.06 -14.66 -7.87
CA THR A 211 23.51 -15.30 -6.62
C THR A 211 25.04 -15.41 -6.58
N GLU A 212 25.69 -15.81 -7.67
CA GLU A 212 27.15 -15.91 -7.71
C GLU A 212 27.83 -14.54 -7.60
N GLU A 213 27.31 -13.53 -8.30
CA GLU A 213 27.82 -12.15 -8.18
C GLU A 213 27.66 -11.57 -6.77
N LEU A 214 26.54 -11.89 -6.08
CA LEU A 214 26.31 -11.45 -4.70
C LEU A 214 27.25 -12.17 -3.73
N LYS A 215 27.62 -13.46 -3.98
CA LYS A 215 28.63 -14.17 -3.21
C LYS A 215 30.02 -13.53 -3.40
N GLU A 216 30.39 -13.20 -4.65
CA GLU A 216 31.67 -12.57 -4.96
C GLU A 216 31.89 -11.28 -4.17
N ILE A 217 30.84 -10.45 -4.05
CA ILE A 217 30.94 -9.15 -3.32
C ILE A 217 30.68 -9.29 -1.82
N ASP A 218 30.56 -10.49 -1.28
CA ASP A 218 30.18 -10.78 0.11
C ASP A 218 28.94 -9.99 0.57
N TYR A 219 27.88 -10.09 -0.22
CA TYR A 219 26.65 -9.31 -0.03
C TYR A 219 25.97 -9.63 1.31
N LYS A 220 25.65 -8.58 2.08
CA LYS A 220 25.00 -8.70 3.41
C LYS A 220 23.62 -8.05 3.44
N GLY A 221 23.13 -7.57 2.32
CA GLY A 221 21.86 -6.87 2.22
C GLY A 221 20.67 -7.80 1.93
N SER A 222 19.56 -7.19 1.58
CA SER A 222 18.32 -7.89 1.25
C SER A 222 18.04 -7.92 -0.24
N VAL A 223 17.62 -9.09 -0.74
CA VAL A 223 16.96 -9.25 -2.04
C VAL A 223 15.47 -9.42 -1.80
N VAL A 224 14.68 -8.51 -2.35
CA VAL A 224 13.24 -8.45 -2.12
C VAL A 224 12.49 -8.78 -3.39
N LEU A 225 11.80 -9.90 -3.41
CA LEU A 225 10.96 -10.30 -4.52
C LEU A 225 9.68 -9.46 -4.48
N CYS A 226 9.61 -8.48 -5.38
CA CYS A 226 8.51 -7.53 -5.50
C CYS A 226 8.60 -6.81 -6.87
N GLY A 227 8.06 -5.63 -7.02
CA GLY A 227 8.26 -4.79 -8.21
C GLY A 227 7.04 -4.74 -9.11
N TYR A 228 7.22 -5.05 -10.40
CA TYR A 228 6.24 -4.80 -11.44
C TYR A 228 5.16 -5.88 -11.59
N GLY A 229 5.23 -6.96 -10.83
CA GLY A 229 4.26 -8.05 -10.84
C GLY A 229 3.97 -8.63 -9.46
N GLU A 230 3.23 -9.74 -9.43
CA GLU A 230 2.94 -10.52 -8.21
C GLU A 230 3.89 -11.74 -8.15
N PRO A 231 4.87 -11.77 -7.24
CA PRO A 231 5.88 -12.82 -7.20
C PRO A 231 5.29 -14.24 -7.02
N MET A 232 4.19 -14.37 -6.27
CA MET A 232 3.56 -15.68 -6.03
C MET A 232 2.95 -16.32 -7.28
N LEU A 233 2.89 -15.62 -8.41
CA LEU A 233 2.49 -16.17 -9.71
C LEU A 233 3.66 -16.81 -10.46
N HIS A 234 4.89 -16.66 -9.98
CA HIS A 234 6.06 -17.32 -10.59
C HIS A 234 6.10 -18.79 -10.18
N LYS A 235 6.09 -19.69 -11.16
CA LYS A 235 6.01 -21.14 -10.91
C LYS A 235 7.19 -21.69 -10.10
N GLU A 236 8.37 -21.10 -10.25
CA GLU A 236 9.62 -21.51 -9.61
C GLU A 236 10.00 -20.66 -8.40
N ILE A 237 9.04 -19.94 -7.80
CA ILE A 237 9.33 -19.00 -6.70
C ILE A 237 10.11 -19.65 -5.54
N ASN A 238 9.78 -20.90 -5.20
CA ASN A 238 10.46 -21.62 -4.13
C ASN A 238 11.93 -21.92 -4.47
N LEU A 239 12.21 -22.30 -5.73
CA LEU A 239 13.56 -22.54 -6.20
C LEU A 239 14.37 -21.24 -6.26
N ILE A 240 13.76 -20.15 -6.73
CA ILE A 240 14.34 -18.81 -6.76
C ILE A 240 14.72 -18.38 -5.33
N CYS A 241 13.79 -18.46 -4.38
CA CYS A 241 14.05 -18.10 -2.99
C CYS A 241 15.19 -18.91 -2.38
N LYS A 242 15.17 -20.23 -2.57
CA LYS A 242 16.24 -21.12 -2.10
C LYS A 242 17.60 -20.73 -2.67
N LYS A 243 17.67 -20.45 -3.98
CA LYS A 243 18.93 -20.06 -4.62
C LYS A 243 19.45 -18.72 -4.12
N LEU A 244 18.61 -17.70 -4.02
CA LEU A 244 18.98 -16.36 -3.54
C LEU A 244 19.40 -16.38 -2.06
N SER A 245 18.81 -17.27 -1.24
CA SER A 245 19.16 -17.38 0.18
C SER A 245 20.60 -17.86 0.44
N GLU A 246 21.29 -18.36 -0.59
CA GLU A 246 22.71 -18.70 -0.49
C GLU A 246 23.63 -17.47 -0.34
N SER A 247 23.14 -16.27 -0.68
CA SER A 247 23.95 -15.05 -0.73
C SER A 247 23.28 -13.79 -0.22
N ALA A 248 22.00 -13.86 0.20
CA ALA A 248 21.26 -12.68 0.59
C ALA A 248 20.20 -12.96 1.66
N TYR A 249 19.76 -11.93 2.37
CA TYR A 249 18.53 -11.94 3.15
C TYR A 249 17.34 -11.82 2.21
N VAL A 250 16.50 -12.85 2.12
CA VAL A 250 15.41 -12.93 1.13
C VAL A 250 14.07 -12.53 1.72
N GLU A 251 13.41 -11.58 1.08
CA GLU A 251 12.05 -11.17 1.42
C GLU A 251 11.11 -11.37 0.23
N VAL A 252 9.89 -11.81 0.50
CA VAL A 252 8.82 -11.89 -0.51
C VAL A 252 7.70 -10.94 -0.14
N VAL A 253 7.30 -10.09 -1.08
CA VAL A 253 6.17 -9.17 -0.94
C VAL A 253 5.06 -9.63 -1.86
N THR A 254 3.90 -9.97 -1.30
CA THR A 254 2.76 -10.49 -2.05
C THR A 254 1.46 -9.75 -1.72
N ASN A 255 0.51 -9.76 -2.67
CA ASN A 255 -0.86 -9.35 -2.41
C ASN A 255 -1.68 -10.42 -1.64
N GLY A 256 -1.14 -11.62 -1.51
CA GLY A 256 -1.72 -12.72 -0.74
C GLY A 256 -2.95 -13.39 -1.34
N ASP A 257 -3.40 -13.04 -2.54
CA ASP A 257 -4.62 -13.61 -3.12
C ASP A 257 -4.53 -15.12 -3.35
N THR A 258 -3.39 -15.58 -3.81
CA THR A 258 -3.13 -17.00 -4.06
C THR A 258 -2.52 -17.72 -2.86
N LEU A 259 -2.27 -17.02 -1.74
CA LEU A 259 -1.52 -17.53 -0.62
C LEU A 259 -2.31 -18.59 0.17
N THR A 260 -1.66 -19.72 0.42
CA THR A 260 -2.14 -20.82 1.25
C THR A 260 -1.17 -21.11 2.39
N SER A 261 -1.63 -21.83 3.43
CA SER A 261 -0.73 -22.26 4.52
C SER A 261 0.42 -23.17 4.04
N LYS A 262 0.16 -23.99 3.01
CA LYS A 262 1.19 -24.82 2.37
C LYS A 262 2.29 -23.96 1.75
N GLN A 263 1.92 -22.94 0.97
CA GLN A 263 2.89 -22.02 0.34
C GLN A 263 3.67 -21.21 1.38
N ILE A 264 3.05 -20.80 2.50
CA ILE A 264 3.75 -20.15 3.61
C ILE A 264 4.85 -21.06 4.15
N ASN A 265 4.53 -22.34 4.40
CA ASN A 265 5.50 -23.34 4.88
C ASN A 265 6.60 -23.60 3.84
N GLU A 266 6.25 -23.66 2.56
CA GLU A 266 7.23 -23.89 1.47
C GLU A 266 8.22 -22.72 1.37
N LEU A 267 7.76 -21.48 1.42
CA LEU A 267 8.64 -20.31 1.43
C LEU A 267 9.60 -20.34 2.63
N TYR A 268 9.09 -20.64 3.82
CA TYR A 268 9.94 -20.77 5.02
C TYR A 268 10.98 -21.87 4.89
N LYS A 269 10.59 -23.06 4.40
CA LYS A 269 11.50 -24.18 4.15
C LYS A 269 12.55 -23.89 3.08
N ASN A 270 12.28 -22.94 2.17
CA ASN A 270 13.23 -22.47 1.16
C ASN A 270 13.99 -21.21 1.60
N ASN A 271 14.16 -21.05 2.92
CA ASN A 271 14.98 -20.02 3.55
C ASN A 271 14.55 -18.56 3.26
N VAL A 272 13.28 -18.32 2.95
CA VAL A 272 12.76 -16.94 2.96
C VAL A 272 12.81 -16.42 4.39
N ASN A 273 13.39 -15.25 4.58
CA ASN A 273 13.55 -14.66 5.90
C ASN A 273 12.29 -13.93 6.36
N LYS A 274 11.57 -13.27 5.46
CA LYS A 274 10.30 -12.59 5.74
C LYS A 274 9.33 -12.66 4.57
N LEU A 275 8.07 -12.96 4.89
CA LEU A 275 6.94 -12.90 3.98
C LEU A 275 6.06 -11.69 4.35
N LEU A 276 5.97 -10.71 3.45
CA LEU A 276 5.19 -9.50 3.64
C LEU A 276 3.90 -9.58 2.82
N VAL A 277 2.76 -9.67 3.50
CA VAL A 277 1.45 -9.74 2.86
C VAL A 277 0.79 -8.38 2.88
N SER A 278 0.53 -7.82 1.71
CA SER A 278 -0.14 -6.53 1.55
C SER A 278 -1.65 -6.74 1.44
N MET A 279 -2.38 -6.23 2.42
CA MET A 279 -3.83 -6.31 2.47
C MET A 279 -4.44 -5.09 1.79
N TYR A 280 -5.13 -5.30 0.67
CA TYR A 280 -5.66 -4.21 -0.17
C TYR A 280 -7.17 -3.98 -0.05
N ASP A 281 -7.92 -4.94 0.51
CA ASP A 281 -9.39 -4.92 0.47
C ASP A 281 -10.03 -4.55 1.83
N GLY A 282 -9.22 -4.27 2.85
CA GLY A 282 -9.69 -3.81 4.15
C GLY A 282 -9.40 -4.75 5.32
N LYS A 283 -9.90 -4.35 6.49
CA LYS A 283 -9.62 -5.03 7.77
C LYS A 283 -10.05 -6.50 7.82
N HIS A 284 -11.05 -6.90 7.04
CA HIS A 284 -11.51 -8.30 7.01
C HIS A 284 -10.42 -9.27 6.55
N GLN A 285 -9.44 -8.79 5.78
CA GLN A 285 -8.30 -9.61 5.36
C GLN A 285 -7.38 -10.02 6.52
N ILE A 286 -7.36 -9.27 7.62
CA ILE A 286 -6.56 -9.60 8.81
C ILE A 286 -6.96 -10.97 9.35
N GLU A 287 -8.27 -11.22 9.48
CA GLU A 287 -8.75 -12.52 9.96
C GLU A 287 -8.43 -13.66 9.00
N LYS A 288 -8.62 -13.43 7.69
CA LYS A 288 -8.25 -14.39 6.63
C LYS A 288 -6.79 -14.81 6.77
N PHE A 289 -5.87 -13.85 6.80
CA PHE A 289 -4.44 -14.17 6.84
C PHE A 289 -3.99 -14.72 8.19
N ASN A 290 -4.54 -14.24 9.30
CA ASN A 290 -4.27 -14.84 10.62
C ASN A 290 -4.69 -16.32 10.70
N LYS A 291 -5.80 -16.71 10.07
CA LYS A 291 -6.21 -18.12 9.96
C LYS A 291 -5.20 -18.95 9.15
N LEU A 292 -4.67 -18.40 8.05
CA LEU A 292 -3.63 -19.08 7.26
C LEU A 292 -2.33 -19.23 8.04
N ILE A 293 -1.88 -18.17 8.72
CA ILE A 293 -0.65 -18.16 9.54
C ILE A 293 -0.77 -19.18 10.68
N LYS A 294 -1.92 -19.22 11.38
CA LYS A 294 -2.16 -20.21 12.46
C LYS A 294 -2.12 -21.66 11.98
N LYS A 295 -2.46 -21.92 10.71
CA LYS A 295 -2.39 -23.25 10.08
C LYS A 295 -1.01 -23.58 9.53
N SER A 296 -0.10 -22.63 9.54
CA SER A 296 1.26 -22.77 9.04
C SER A 296 2.21 -23.07 10.20
N ASP A 297 3.21 -23.90 9.91
CA ASP A 297 4.27 -24.25 10.87
C ASP A 297 5.49 -23.33 10.64
N VAL A 298 5.34 -22.07 11.04
CA VAL A 298 6.36 -21.02 10.86
C VAL A 298 6.46 -20.13 12.11
N PRO A 299 7.60 -19.49 12.37
CA PRO A 299 7.75 -18.54 13.46
C PRO A 299 6.73 -17.39 13.37
N LYS A 300 6.30 -16.87 14.53
CA LYS A 300 5.27 -15.81 14.62
C LYS A 300 5.65 -14.52 13.88
N ASP A 301 6.93 -14.24 13.78
CA ASP A 301 7.47 -13.03 13.14
C ASP A 301 7.88 -13.25 11.67
N PHE A 302 7.66 -14.46 11.12
CA PHE A 302 7.96 -14.77 9.73
C PHE A 302 7.06 -14.02 8.76
N VAL A 303 5.75 -13.97 9.04
CA VAL A 303 4.76 -13.29 8.19
C VAL A 303 4.42 -11.92 8.77
N ILE A 304 4.57 -10.89 7.96
CA ILE A 304 4.23 -9.51 8.30
C ILE A 304 3.02 -9.08 7.48
N LEU A 305 1.91 -8.81 8.14
CA LEU A 305 0.72 -8.24 7.51
C LEU A 305 0.88 -6.72 7.39
N ARG A 306 0.62 -6.18 6.21
CA ARG A 306 0.73 -4.75 5.92
C ARG A 306 -0.61 -4.20 5.49
N ASP A 307 -1.09 -3.19 6.19
CA ASP A 307 -2.29 -2.46 5.85
C ASP A 307 -2.03 -1.60 4.62
N ARG A 308 -2.69 -1.94 3.51
CA ARG A 308 -2.52 -1.29 2.21
C ARG A 308 -3.87 -1.02 1.54
N TRP A 309 -4.96 -1.18 2.30
CA TRP A 309 -6.27 -0.91 1.73
C TRP A 309 -6.49 0.58 1.49
N TYR A 310 -7.11 0.86 0.37
CA TYR A 310 -7.46 2.18 -0.04
C TYR A 310 -8.90 2.49 0.32
N ASP A 311 -9.04 3.54 1.04
CA ASP A 311 -10.25 4.29 1.19
C ASP A 311 -10.01 5.64 0.51
N GLU A 312 -10.84 6.06 -0.45
CA GLU A 312 -10.69 7.30 -1.25
C GLU A 312 -10.47 8.59 -0.42
N LYS A 313 -10.41 8.46 0.89
CA LYS A 313 -10.32 9.59 1.82
C LYS A 313 -9.22 9.53 2.82
N SER A 314 -8.62 8.40 2.96
CA SER A 314 -7.59 8.22 3.95
C SER A 314 -6.33 7.75 3.31
N ASP A 315 -5.31 8.22 3.88
CA ASP A 315 -4.02 7.65 3.81
C ASP A 315 -4.08 6.16 4.02
N TYR A 316 -3.86 5.38 3.06
CA TYR A 316 -3.65 3.95 3.01
C TYR A 316 -2.61 3.36 3.87
N GLY A 317 -2.36 3.69 5.05
CA GLY A 317 -1.22 3.15 5.73
C GLY A 317 0.10 3.43 4.97
N LEU A 318 0.00 4.22 3.89
CA LEU A 318 1.08 4.65 3.03
C LEU A 318 0.80 6.06 2.56
N LYS A 319 1.81 6.88 2.66
CA LYS A 319 1.89 8.04 1.81
C LYS A 319 2.11 7.56 0.38
N LEU A 320 1.10 7.74 -0.47
CA LEU A 320 1.21 7.39 -1.87
C LEU A 320 2.27 8.28 -2.53
N THR A 321 3.05 7.69 -3.41
CA THR A 321 3.91 8.42 -4.33
C THR A 321 3.30 8.38 -5.71
N ASN A 322 3.54 9.42 -6.51
CA ASN A 322 3.05 9.49 -7.88
C ASN A 322 3.74 8.54 -8.86
N ARG A 323 4.65 7.66 -8.37
CA ARG A 323 5.40 6.71 -9.19
C ARG A 323 5.98 7.39 -10.43
N THR A 324 6.69 8.50 -10.23
CA THR A 324 7.26 9.35 -11.29
C THR A 324 6.24 9.85 -12.33
N GLY A 325 5.01 10.15 -11.86
CA GLY A 325 3.94 10.71 -12.67
C GLY A 325 2.96 9.69 -13.28
N THR A 326 3.05 8.41 -12.90
CA THR A 326 2.13 7.37 -13.40
C THR A 326 0.94 7.10 -12.49
N VAL A 327 0.90 7.66 -11.30
CA VAL A 327 -0.20 7.56 -10.33
C VAL A 327 -0.63 8.94 -9.90
N SER A 328 -1.91 9.26 -10.06
CA SER A 328 -2.49 10.59 -9.77
C SER A 328 -3.53 10.60 -8.66
N ILE A 329 -3.78 9.46 -8.01
CA ILE A 329 -4.83 9.35 -6.98
C ILE A 329 -4.30 9.60 -5.57
N GLY A 330 -5.21 9.95 -4.66
CA GLY A 330 -4.94 10.18 -3.24
C GLY A 330 -4.29 11.53 -2.96
N ASP A 331 -4.07 11.82 -1.68
CA ASP A 331 -3.34 13.01 -1.24
C ASP A 331 -1.85 12.80 -1.48
N GLN A 332 -1.32 13.44 -2.50
CA GLN A 332 0.08 13.33 -2.88
C GLN A 332 0.84 14.61 -2.54
N GLU A 333 2.11 14.46 -2.21
CA GLU A 333 3.02 15.58 -2.03
C GLU A 333 3.29 16.27 -3.37
N GLU A 334 3.53 17.57 -3.31
CA GLU A 334 3.91 18.34 -4.49
C GLU A 334 5.24 17.85 -5.09
N ILE A 335 5.31 17.85 -6.43
CA ILE A 335 6.56 17.58 -7.13
C ILE A 335 7.58 18.65 -6.73
N GLY A 336 8.79 18.22 -6.40
CA GLY A 336 9.87 19.12 -6.00
C GLY A 336 9.85 19.54 -4.52
N LYS A 337 8.89 19.11 -3.69
CA LYS A 337 8.90 19.30 -2.24
C LYS A 337 10.18 18.74 -1.62
N TYR A 338 10.57 17.53 -2.00
CA TYR A 338 11.78 16.89 -1.54
C TYR A 338 12.91 17.10 -2.56
N LYS A 339 14.05 17.60 -2.09
CA LYS A 339 15.19 17.89 -2.94
C LYS A 339 16.15 16.70 -3.03
N LYS A 340 16.74 16.29 -1.90
CA LYS A 340 17.65 15.14 -1.86
C LYS A 340 16.92 13.81 -2.03
N CYS A 341 17.65 12.81 -2.59
CA CYS A 341 17.17 11.43 -2.63
C CYS A 341 18.36 10.47 -2.50
N PHE A 342 18.24 9.51 -1.58
CA PHE A 342 19.27 8.52 -1.28
C PHE A 342 19.00 7.16 -1.95
N TYR A 343 17.88 6.97 -2.63
CA TYR A 343 17.55 5.69 -3.26
C TYR A 343 18.69 5.12 -4.11
N PRO A 344 19.29 5.84 -5.07
CA PRO A 344 20.39 5.29 -5.84
C PRO A 344 21.70 5.11 -5.04
N SER A 345 21.73 5.51 -3.78
CA SER A 345 22.89 5.28 -2.92
C SER A 345 22.86 3.92 -2.24
N TYR A 346 21.70 3.30 -2.06
CA TYR A 346 21.57 2.05 -1.32
C TYR A 346 20.72 0.98 -2.00
N GLN A 347 19.95 1.31 -3.05
CA GLN A 347 19.04 0.37 -3.71
C GLN A 347 18.95 0.57 -5.23
N PHE A 348 18.57 -0.50 -5.93
CA PHE A 348 18.12 -0.50 -7.31
C PHE A 348 17.09 -1.61 -7.55
N LEU A 349 16.54 -1.66 -8.76
CA LEU A 349 15.59 -2.68 -9.17
C LEU A 349 16.13 -3.45 -10.36
N ILE A 350 16.01 -4.79 -10.34
CA ILE A 350 16.27 -5.68 -11.47
C ILE A 350 14.93 -6.20 -11.99
N ASP A 351 14.67 -6.06 -13.29
CA ASP A 351 13.47 -6.58 -13.93
C ASP A 351 13.69 -8.02 -14.46
N TRP A 352 12.61 -8.66 -14.84
CA TRP A 352 12.56 -10.06 -15.26
C TRP A 352 13.54 -10.42 -16.41
N ASN A 353 13.90 -9.47 -17.25
CA ASN A 353 14.83 -9.63 -18.37
C ASN A 353 16.30 -9.29 -18.03
N GLY A 354 16.58 -8.97 -16.75
CA GLY A 354 17.91 -8.59 -16.28
C GLY A 354 18.25 -7.10 -16.43
N ASP A 355 17.36 -6.27 -16.95
CA ASP A 355 17.56 -4.82 -16.96
C ASP A 355 17.58 -4.28 -15.53
N ILE A 356 18.55 -3.40 -15.26
CA ILE A 356 18.70 -2.76 -13.95
C ILE A 356 18.27 -1.29 -14.08
N PHE A 357 17.27 -0.93 -13.26
CA PHE A 357 16.70 0.43 -13.24
C PHE A 357 17.20 1.23 -12.05
N LEU A 358 17.29 2.55 -12.27
CA LEU A 358 17.76 3.52 -11.27
C LEU A 358 16.98 3.45 -9.97
N CYS A 359 15.67 3.23 -10.05
CA CYS A 359 14.77 3.40 -8.90
C CYS A 359 13.48 2.60 -9.09
N PRO A 360 12.93 1.97 -8.04
CA PRO A 360 11.64 1.29 -8.09
C PRO A 360 10.42 2.23 -8.26
N GLN A 361 10.64 3.54 -8.27
CA GLN A 361 9.59 4.51 -8.61
C GLN A 361 9.42 4.70 -10.12
N ASP A 362 10.43 4.35 -10.93
CA ASP A 362 10.43 4.54 -12.38
C ASP A 362 9.70 3.41 -13.14
N TRP A 363 8.38 3.39 -13.01
CA TRP A 363 7.54 2.39 -13.66
C TRP A 363 7.51 2.49 -15.20
N GLN A 364 7.87 3.63 -15.76
CA GLN A 364 8.02 3.80 -17.20
C GLN A 364 9.39 3.35 -17.72
N ARG A 365 10.26 2.85 -16.84
CA ARG A 365 11.59 2.32 -17.22
C ARG A 365 12.45 3.33 -18.02
N ARG A 366 12.35 4.63 -17.67
CA ARG A 366 13.01 5.72 -18.40
C ARG A 366 14.52 5.69 -18.27
N VAL A 367 15.05 5.13 -17.18
CA VAL A 367 16.49 5.09 -16.93
C VAL A 367 16.94 3.67 -16.65
N THR A 368 17.35 2.98 -17.69
CA THR A 368 18.08 1.70 -17.60
C THR A 368 19.55 1.99 -17.35
N MET A 369 20.10 1.40 -16.30
CA MET A 369 21.51 1.58 -15.93
C MET A 369 22.43 0.59 -16.66
N GLY A 370 21.91 -0.55 -17.05
CA GLY A 370 22.59 -1.65 -17.75
C GLY A 370 21.76 -2.93 -17.67
N ASN A 371 22.28 -4.01 -18.22
CA ASN A 371 21.64 -5.32 -18.18
C ASN A 371 22.59 -6.37 -17.60
N MET A 372 22.17 -7.07 -16.56
CA MET A 372 23.01 -8.03 -15.85
C MET A 372 23.37 -9.29 -16.68
N MET A 373 22.74 -9.52 -17.83
CA MET A 373 23.18 -10.55 -18.77
C MET A 373 24.48 -10.19 -19.47
N GLN A 374 24.74 -8.89 -19.64
CA GLN A 374 25.85 -8.34 -20.41
C GLN A 374 27.00 -7.87 -19.52
N GLU A 375 26.69 -7.38 -18.32
CA GLU A 375 27.65 -6.78 -17.41
C GLU A 375 27.53 -7.40 -16.02
N HIS A 376 28.55 -7.24 -15.18
CA HIS A 376 28.48 -7.60 -13.76
C HIS A 376 27.62 -6.58 -13.01
N THR A 377 26.75 -7.04 -12.12
CA THR A 377 25.81 -6.18 -11.38
C THR A 377 26.51 -5.05 -10.61
N PHE A 378 27.70 -5.33 -10.04
CA PHE A 378 28.47 -4.29 -9.36
C PHE A 378 29.06 -3.24 -10.31
N ASP A 379 29.44 -3.61 -11.53
CA ASP A 379 29.94 -2.65 -12.52
C ASP A 379 28.80 -1.72 -12.97
N ILE A 380 27.60 -2.25 -13.17
CA ILE A 380 26.39 -1.44 -13.39
C ILE A 380 26.13 -0.52 -12.20
N TRP A 381 26.23 -1.02 -10.96
CA TRP A 381 26.04 -0.24 -9.73
C TRP A 381 27.02 0.90 -9.55
N THR A 382 28.17 0.86 -10.21
CA THR A 382 29.24 1.85 -10.10
C THR A 382 29.51 2.61 -11.40
N ASN A 383 28.70 2.39 -12.43
CA ASN A 383 28.93 2.99 -13.75
C ASN A 383 28.64 4.52 -13.78
N LYS A 384 28.86 5.11 -14.94
CA LYS A 384 28.73 6.57 -15.16
C LYS A 384 27.27 7.04 -15.00
N ILE A 385 26.29 6.21 -15.40
CA ILE A 385 24.87 6.58 -15.37
C ILE A 385 24.42 6.80 -13.93
N ILE A 386 24.52 5.77 -13.08
CA ILE A 386 24.09 5.88 -11.69
C ILE A 386 24.93 6.89 -10.92
N THR A 387 26.22 7.00 -11.21
CA THR A 387 27.11 7.99 -10.60
C THR A 387 26.64 9.42 -10.85
N LYS A 388 26.22 9.74 -12.08
CA LYS A 388 25.62 11.02 -12.43
C LYS A 388 24.39 11.34 -11.59
N TYR A 389 23.43 10.39 -11.50
CA TYR A 389 22.22 10.56 -10.70
C TYR A 389 22.53 10.69 -9.21
N ARG A 390 23.42 9.87 -8.64
CA ARG A 390 23.85 10.01 -7.24
C ARG A 390 24.40 11.40 -6.94
N LYS A 391 25.33 11.88 -7.74
CA LYS A 391 25.95 13.22 -7.56
C LYS A 391 24.89 14.32 -7.56
N LYS A 392 23.93 14.28 -8.48
CA LYS A 392 22.84 15.26 -8.57
C LYS A 392 21.89 15.16 -7.36
N LEU A 393 21.40 13.97 -7.07
CA LEU A 393 20.42 13.75 -6.01
C LEU A 393 20.96 14.01 -4.61
N LEU A 394 22.25 13.74 -4.37
CA LEU A 394 22.92 14.09 -3.11
C LEU A 394 23.03 15.61 -2.92
N LYS A 395 23.16 16.38 -3.99
CA LYS A 395 23.12 17.85 -3.97
C LYS A 395 21.71 18.44 -3.94
N GLY A 396 20.68 17.60 -4.10
CA GLY A 396 19.29 18.03 -4.14
C GLY A 396 18.81 18.44 -5.53
N ASP A 397 19.54 18.09 -6.58
CA ASP A 397 19.13 18.34 -7.96
C ASP A 397 18.34 17.15 -8.51
N ARG A 398 17.04 17.37 -8.76
CA ARG A 398 16.11 16.42 -9.39
C ARG A 398 15.71 16.84 -10.80
N SER A 399 16.48 17.68 -11.47
CA SER A 399 16.12 18.25 -12.78
C SER A 399 15.99 17.21 -13.90
N GLU A 400 16.62 16.04 -13.78
CA GLU A 400 16.58 15.02 -14.80
C GLU A 400 15.42 14.02 -14.62
N SER A 401 14.92 13.51 -15.77
CA SER A 401 13.98 12.39 -15.78
C SER A 401 14.62 11.14 -15.17
N PRO A 402 13.90 10.33 -14.39
CA PRO A 402 12.49 10.47 -13.98
C PRO A 402 12.31 11.30 -12.71
N CYS A 403 13.38 11.82 -12.11
CA CYS A 403 13.37 12.47 -10.81
C CYS A 403 12.64 13.82 -10.81
N ASN A 404 12.59 14.49 -11.95
CA ASN A 404 11.90 15.77 -12.14
C ASN A 404 10.37 15.68 -12.03
N SER A 405 9.81 14.49 -12.23
CA SER A 405 8.37 14.21 -12.08
C SER A 405 8.04 13.43 -10.79
N CYS A 406 9.01 13.20 -9.91
CA CYS A 406 8.86 12.35 -8.73
C CYS A 406 8.59 13.17 -7.48
N ASN A 407 7.56 12.77 -6.71
CA ASN A 407 7.25 13.35 -5.41
C ASN A 407 7.69 12.50 -4.20
N ALA A 408 8.45 11.42 -4.43
CA ALA A 408 8.89 10.54 -3.35
C ALA A 408 9.86 11.22 -2.38
N GLU A 409 9.66 11.05 -1.08
CA GLU A 409 10.62 11.39 -0.03
C GLU A 409 11.74 10.35 -0.01
N GLY A 410 12.82 10.65 -0.69
CA GLY A 410 13.92 9.72 -0.88
C GLY A 410 14.97 9.71 0.22
N THR A 411 14.75 10.36 1.37
CA THR A 411 15.76 10.56 2.43
C THR A 411 15.48 9.80 3.73
N ILE A 412 14.39 9.03 3.77
CA ILE A 412 13.97 8.28 4.98
C ILE A 412 14.99 7.21 5.36
N LEU A 413 15.61 6.57 4.37
CA LEU A 413 16.60 5.51 4.54
C LEU A 413 17.82 5.80 3.66
N GLY A 414 18.94 5.14 3.94
CA GLY A 414 20.16 5.21 3.12
C GLY A 414 21.11 6.36 3.49
N LYS A 415 20.95 6.96 4.66
CA LYS A 415 21.80 8.08 5.11
C LYS A 415 23.28 7.72 5.14
N ASN A 416 23.62 6.54 5.64
CA ASN A 416 25.02 6.09 5.75
C ASN A 416 25.62 5.81 4.37
N HIS A 417 24.86 5.19 3.46
CA HIS A 417 25.27 5.01 2.07
C HIS A 417 25.47 6.35 1.36
N ALA A 418 24.53 7.28 1.53
CA ALA A 418 24.61 8.62 0.96
C ALA A 418 25.86 9.36 1.43
N LYS A 419 26.20 9.27 2.72
CA LYS A 419 27.43 9.83 3.30
C LYS A 419 28.67 9.20 2.68
N ALA A 420 28.75 7.87 2.63
CA ALA A 420 29.91 7.15 2.08
C ALA A 420 30.14 7.47 0.60
N TRP A 421 29.07 7.55 -0.23
CA TRP A 421 29.20 8.01 -1.61
C TRP A 421 29.65 9.47 -1.72
N SER A 422 29.15 10.35 -0.84
CA SER A 422 29.55 11.76 -0.84
C SER A 422 31.04 11.91 -0.57
N GLU A 423 31.61 11.15 0.35
CA GLU A 423 33.04 11.13 0.67
C GLU A 423 33.90 10.67 -0.52
N ILE A 424 33.41 9.71 -1.32
CA ILE A 424 34.08 9.25 -2.55
C ILE A 424 34.03 10.31 -3.65
N TYR A 425 32.94 11.08 -3.74
CA TYR A 425 32.76 12.07 -4.81
C TYR A 425 33.40 13.43 -4.49
N LEU A 426 33.79 13.66 -3.25
CA LEU A 426 34.52 14.87 -2.82
C LEU A 426 36.05 14.72 -2.95
N LYS A 427 36.53 13.49 -3.09
CA LYS A 427 37.93 13.17 -3.46
C LYS A 427 38.11 13.27 -4.97
#